data_d70c69fb2479a2c183aab9f66f0c3ece
#
_entry.id   d70c69fb2479a2c183aab9f66f0c3ece
#
_cell.length_a   1.000
_cell.length_b   1.000
_cell.length_c   1.000
_cell.angle_alpha   90.00
_cell.angle_beta   90.00
_cell.angle_gamma   90.00
#
_symmetry.space_group_name_H-M   'P 1'
#
loop_
_entity.id
_entity.type
_entity.pdbx_description
1 polymer ?
#
loop_
_entity_poly.entity_id
_entity_poly.type
_entity_poly.pdbx_seq_one_letter_code
_entity_poly.pdbx_strand_id
1 'polypeptide(L)'
;MTEQAILGVHAMTKRTSEKPASTAAKSKGKQTASKAGKADAPKLLSGGNPQIPKGDGDAPVQAYIAAMPGWKHDVGRRLDELIVATVPDVQKAVRWNTPFYGLADQGWFVTFHCFEKYLKVTFFRGTSLRPVPPVESKTPETRYVHIYEDDTLDETQLVAWVEQASQLPGERL
;
A
#
# COMPACT_ATOMS: atom_id res chain seq x y z
N MET A 1 21.50 33.43 46.28
CA MET A 1 21.74 34.87 46.07
C MET A 1 21.36 35.14 44.65
N THR A 2 20.24 35.67 44.58
CA THR A 2 19.75 36.96 44.08
C THR A 2 19.50 36.91 42.57
N GLU A 3 18.21 36.75 42.10
CA GLU A 3 17.20 37.85 41.96
C GLU A 3 17.61 38.87 40.90
N GLN A 4 16.83 39.31 39.98
CA GLN A 4 15.45 39.72 39.72
C GLN A 4 15.41 40.19 38.26
N ALA A 5 14.45 39.94 37.49
CA ALA A 5 13.16 40.60 37.24
C ALA A 5 13.22 42.06 36.76
N ILE A 6 12.36 42.41 35.81
CA ILE A 6 11.47 43.56 35.66
C ILE A 6 11.33 43.90 34.16
N LEU A 7 10.17 43.67 33.57
CA LEU A 7 8.97 44.54 33.34
C LEU A 7 9.15 45.77 32.44
N GLY A 8 8.24 45.94 31.58
CA GLY A 8 7.76 47.24 31.11
C GLY A 8 7.36 47.24 29.62
N VAL A 9 6.21 47.16 29.31
CA VAL A 9 4.94 47.97 29.26
C VAL A 9 4.68 48.56 27.86
N HIS A 10 3.52 48.20 27.36
CA HIS A 10 2.52 48.96 26.60
C HIS A 10 2.93 50.11 25.62
N ALA A 11 2.36 50.03 24.42
CA ALA A 11 1.54 51.12 23.86
C ALA A 11 0.63 50.65 22.72
N MET A 12 -0.65 50.77 22.95
CA MET A 12 -1.76 50.83 21.97
C MET A 12 -1.71 52.13 21.20
N THR A 13 -2.09 52.15 19.94
CA THR A 13 -2.94 53.17 19.30
C THR A 13 -3.35 52.73 17.90
N LYS A 14 -4.61 52.46 17.68
CA LYS A 14 -5.77 53.16 17.11
C LYS A 14 -5.80 53.25 15.58
N ARG A 15 -6.81 52.58 15.08
CA ARG A 15 -7.76 52.80 13.99
C ARG A 15 -7.51 54.01 13.08
N THR A 16 -7.67 53.79 11.78
CA THR A 16 -8.63 54.56 10.96
C THR A 16 -9.11 53.69 9.77
N SER A 17 -10.40 53.74 9.59
CA SER A 17 -11.20 53.20 8.51
C SER A 17 -11.21 54.16 7.35
N GLU A 18 -11.14 53.63 6.12
CA GLU A 18 -11.86 54.25 4.97
C GLU A 18 -11.99 53.23 3.82
N LYS A 19 -13.21 53.03 3.43
CA LYS A 19 -13.68 52.55 2.13
C LYS A 19 -14.38 53.76 1.50
N PRO A 20 -14.43 54.03 0.17
CA PRO A 20 -15.14 53.17 -0.77
C PRO A 20 -14.66 53.20 -2.24
N ALA A 21 -15.42 52.44 -3.01
CA ALA A 21 -15.83 52.57 -4.41
C ALA A 21 -15.17 51.66 -5.44
N SER A 22 -15.85 50.62 -5.77
CA SER A 22 -16.57 50.31 -7.02
C SER A 22 -15.86 50.62 -8.36
N THR A 23 -15.46 49.57 -9.06
CA THR A 23 -15.78 49.50 -10.51
C THR A 23 -15.80 48.01 -10.95
N ALA A 24 -16.92 47.63 -11.53
CA ALA A 24 -17.21 46.35 -12.11
C ALA A 24 -16.44 46.15 -13.44
N ALA A 25 -15.72 45.06 -13.57
CA ALA A 25 -15.33 44.53 -14.86
C ALA A 25 -15.70 43.05 -14.93
N LYS A 26 -16.71 42.82 -15.75
CA LYS A 26 -17.30 41.53 -16.08
C LYS A 26 -16.36 40.78 -17.04
N SER A 27 -15.59 39.80 -16.58
CA SER A 27 -14.93 38.86 -17.46
C SER A 27 -15.57 37.49 -17.28
N LYS A 28 -16.20 37.04 -18.35
CA LYS A 28 -16.81 35.73 -18.54
C LYS A 28 -15.69 34.72 -18.61
N GLY A 29 -15.29 34.16 -17.48
CA GLY A 29 -14.45 32.97 -17.40
C GLY A 29 -15.35 31.72 -17.56
N LYS A 30 -15.24 31.07 -18.69
CA LYS A 30 -15.87 29.82 -19.02
C LYS A 30 -15.26 28.72 -18.09
N GLN A 31 -15.99 28.40 -17.03
CA GLN A 31 -15.69 27.23 -16.23
C GLN A 31 -15.96 26.00 -17.09
N THR A 32 -14.91 25.41 -17.63
CA THR A 32 -14.95 24.03 -18.08
C THR A 32 -14.99 23.14 -16.83
N ALA A 33 -16.19 22.73 -16.48
CA ALA A 33 -16.38 21.63 -15.53
C ALA A 33 -15.71 20.40 -16.13
N SER A 34 -14.53 20.06 -15.62
CA SER A 34 -13.95 18.75 -15.86
C SER A 34 -14.87 17.73 -15.23
N LYS A 35 -15.57 17.02 -16.10
CA LYS A 35 -16.36 15.86 -15.80
C LYS A 35 -15.41 14.86 -15.15
N ALA A 36 -15.42 14.76 -13.81
CA ALA A 36 -14.77 13.69 -13.09
C ALA A 36 -15.39 12.40 -13.61
N GLY A 37 -14.66 11.71 -14.48
CA GLY A 37 -15.03 10.40 -14.97
C GLY A 37 -15.13 9.49 -13.76
N LYS A 38 -16.32 8.89 -13.57
CA LYS A 38 -16.54 7.77 -12.67
C LYS A 38 -15.51 6.73 -13.08
N ALA A 39 -14.45 6.56 -12.30
CA ALA A 39 -13.46 5.51 -12.54
C ALA A 39 -14.24 4.20 -12.45
N ASP A 40 -14.33 3.48 -13.56
CA ASP A 40 -14.92 2.14 -13.56
C ASP A 40 -14.14 1.30 -12.55
N ALA A 41 -14.86 0.60 -11.67
CA ALA A 41 -14.27 -0.33 -10.72
C ALA A 41 -13.38 -1.34 -11.48
N PRO A 42 -12.19 -1.68 -10.96
CA PRO A 42 -11.30 -2.62 -11.63
C PRO A 42 -12.00 -3.93 -11.96
N LYS A 43 -11.82 -4.40 -13.18
CA LYS A 43 -12.40 -5.65 -13.63
C LYS A 43 -11.73 -6.81 -12.88
N LEU A 44 -12.55 -7.77 -12.43
CA LEU A 44 -12.05 -9.03 -11.90
C LEU A 44 -11.80 -10.03 -13.03
N LEU A 45 -10.65 -10.69 -12.97
CA LEU A 45 -10.32 -11.80 -13.85
C LEU A 45 -11.03 -13.08 -13.40
N SER A 46 -10.99 -14.12 -14.24
CA SER A 46 -11.41 -15.47 -13.84
C SER A 46 -10.73 -15.89 -12.55
N GLY A 47 -11.49 -16.33 -11.55
CA GLY A 47 -10.99 -16.65 -10.21
C GLY A 47 -10.99 -15.47 -9.23
N GLY A 48 -11.50 -14.28 -9.63
CA GLY A 48 -11.67 -13.14 -8.72
C GLY A 48 -10.42 -12.30 -8.49
N ASN A 49 -9.38 -12.46 -9.31
CA ASN A 49 -8.19 -11.62 -9.21
C ASN A 49 -8.42 -10.25 -9.86
N PRO A 50 -8.10 -9.13 -9.17
CA PRO A 50 -8.21 -7.79 -9.75
C PRO A 50 -7.32 -7.61 -10.98
N GLN A 51 -7.87 -6.99 -12.03
CA GLN A 51 -7.10 -6.58 -13.18
C GLN A 51 -6.57 -5.16 -12.98
N ILE A 52 -5.31 -5.06 -12.58
CA ILE A 52 -4.63 -3.78 -12.33
C ILE A 52 -3.46 -3.65 -13.29
N PRO A 53 -3.32 -2.51 -13.99
CA PRO A 53 -2.15 -2.25 -14.83
C PRO A 53 -0.84 -2.38 -14.06
N LYS A 54 0.21 -2.86 -14.75
CA LYS A 54 1.54 -2.87 -14.13
C LYS A 54 1.97 -1.45 -13.73
N GLY A 55 2.61 -1.34 -12.59
CA GLY A 55 3.10 -0.06 -12.08
C GLY A 55 4.02 -0.27 -10.88
N ASP A 56 4.89 0.70 -10.65
CA ASP A 56 5.79 0.71 -9.52
C ASP A 56 5.26 1.58 -8.40
N GLY A 57 5.66 1.27 -7.17
CA GLY A 57 5.32 2.01 -5.97
C GLY A 57 4.04 1.51 -5.29
N ASP A 58 3.61 2.26 -4.29
CA ASP A 58 2.48 1.91 -3.42
C ASP A 58 1.12 2.03 -4.13
N ALA A 59 0.90 3.07 -4.93
CA ALA A 59 -0.39 3.37 -5.52
C ALA A 59 -1.03 2.21 -6.31
N PRO A 60 -0.33 1.50 -7.23
CA PRO A 60 -0.92 0.36 -7.93
C PRO A 60 -1.20 -0.82 -7.00
N VAL A 61 -0.42 -1.02 -5.93
CA VAL A 61 -0.66 -2.07 -4.94
C VAL A 61 -1.91 -1.76 -4.13
N GLN A 62 -2.09 -0.52 -3.68
CA GLN A 62 -3.30 -0.09 -2.98
C GLN A 62 -4.54 -0.20 -3.88
N ALA A 63 -4.42 0.13 -5.17
CA ALA A 63 -5.50 -0.08 -6.14
C ALA A 63 -5.88 -1.56 -6.28
N TYR A 64 -4.88 -2.45 -6.28
CA TYR A 64 -5.12 -3.89 -6.28
C TYR A 64 -5.86 -4.34 -5.02
N ILE A 65 -5.37 -3.95 -3.84
CA ILE A 65 -5.97 -4.30 -2.55
C ILE A 65 -7.42 -3.80 -2.48
N ALA A 66 -7.66 -2.54 -2.86
CA ALA A 66 -9.00 -1.95 -2.88
C ALA A 66 -9.99 -2.69 -3.81
N ALA A 67 -9.47 -3.35 -4.85
CA ALA A 67 -10.26 -4.12 -5.80
C ALA A 67 -10.42 -5.61 -5.43
N MET A 68 -9.76 -6.08 -4.39
CA MET A 68 -9.88 -7.47 -3.93
C MET A 68 -11.31 -7.77 -3.45
N PRO A 69 -11.91 -8.89 -3.86
CA PRO A 69 -13.31 -9.18 -3.55
C PRO A 69 -13.50 -9.73 -2.14
N GLY A 70 -14.56 -9.26 -1.48
CA GLY A 70 -15.03 -9.80 -0.19
C GLY A 70 -13.96 -9.79 0.90
N TRP A 71 -13.90 -10.85 1.68
CA TRP A 71 -12.98 -11.03 2.81
C TRP A 71 -11.48 -10.89 2.43
N LYS A 72 -11.13 -11.16 1.17
CA LYS A 72 -9.76 -11.05 0.66
C LYS A 72 -9.22 -9.62 0.72
N HIS A 73 -10.09 -8.62 0.62
CA HIS A 73 -9.73 -7.21 0.77
C HIS A 73 -9.07 -6.94 2.15
N ASP A 74 -9.71 -7.38 3.23
CA ASP A 74 -9.20 -7.15 4.57
C ASP A 74 -7.92 -7.92 4.84
N VAL A 75 -7.84 -9.17 4.36
CA VAL A 75 -6.60 -9.97 4.43
C VAL A 75 -5.48 -9.33 3.61
N GLY A 76 -5.76 -8.88 2.40
CA GLY A 76 -4.76 -8.21 1.53
C GLY A 76 -4.23 -6.93 2.16
N ARG A 77 -5.10 -6.11 2.75
CA ARG A 77 -4.72 -4.91 3.50
C ARG A 77 -3.82 -5.28 4.69
N ARG A 78 -4.19 -6.32 5.43
CA ARG A 78 -3.40 -6.76 6.58
C ARG A 78 -2.04 -7.32 6.19
N LEU A 79 -1.95 -8.08 5.09
CA LEU A 79 -0.69 -8.55 4.52
C LEU A 79 0.24 -7.39 4.16
N ASP A 80 -0.28 -6.37 3.47
CA ASP A 80 0.48 -5.17 3.12
C ASP A 80 1.03 -4.45 4.36
N GLU A 81 0.19 -4.22 5.37
CA GLU A 81 0.57 -3.60 6.64
C GLU A 81 1.70 -4.37 7.33
N LEU A 82 1.57 -5.69 7.44
CA LEU A 82 2.58 -6.55 8.08
C LEU A 82 3.91 -6.56 7.32
N ILE A 83 3.87 -6.65 5.99
CA ILE A 83 5.07 -6.65 5.16
C ILE A 83 5.80 -5.30 5.29
N VAL A 84 5.09 -4.19 5.20
CA VAL A 84 5.67 -2.84 5.32
C VAL A 84 6.23 -2.58 6.72
N ALA A 85 5.54 -3.04 7.76
CA ALA A 85 6.02 -2.90 9.14
C ALA A 85 7.29 -3.75 9.40
N THR A 86 7.38 -4.92 8.77
CA THR A 86 8.52 -5.83 8.94
C THR A 86 9.74 -5.39 8.13
N VAL A 87 9.52 -4.84 6.93
CA VAL A 87 10.57 -4.43 5.99
C VAL A 87 10.33 -2.98 5.58
N PRO A 88 10.84 -1.98 6.35
CA PRO A 88 10.56 -0.56 6.12
C PRO A 88 10.96 -0.04 4.74
N ASP A 89 12.05 -0.58 4.16
CA ASP A 89 12.57 -0.19 2.84
C ASP A 89 11.98 -1.03 1.69
N VAL A 90 10.87 -1.71 1.95
CA VAL A 90 10.23 -2.57 0.97
C VAL A 90 9.78 -1.78 -0.25
N GLN A 91 10.18 -2.25 -1.42
CA GLN A 91 9.66 -1.78 -2.69
C GLN A 91 8.43 -2.58 -3.07
N LYS A 92 7.46 -1.87 -3.66
CA LYS A 92 6.20 -2.44 -4.10
C LYS A 92 6.02 -2.25 -5.60
N ALA A 93 5.37 -3.18 -6.24
CA ALA A 93 4.94 -3.05 -7.63
C ALA A 93 3.76 -3.97 -7.93
N VAL A 94 3.03 -3.67 -9.00
CA VAL A 94 2.09 -4.62 -9.61
C VAL A 94 2.70 -5.15 -10.90
N ARG A 95 2.80 -6.47 -11.02
CA ARG A 95 3.21 -7.21 -12.20
C ARG A 95 2.23 -8.35 -12.44
N TRP A 96 1.82 -8.56 -13.68
CA TRP A 96 0.85 -9.61 -14.06
C TRP A 96 -0.39 -9.64 -13.17
N ASN A 97 -0.98 -8.45 -12.92
CA ASN A 97 -2.14 -8.27 -12.04
C ASN A 97 -1.93 -8.84 -10.62
N THR A 98 -0.74 -8.67 -10.07
CA THR A 98 -0.36 -9.24 -8.77
C THR A 98 0.58 -8.26 -8.07
N PRO A 99 0.38 -7.97 -6.76
CA PRO A 99 1.31 -7.16 -5.99
C PRO A 99 2.57 -7.94 -5.64
N PHE A 100 3.71 -7.29 -5.79
CA PHE A 100 5.04 -7.79 -5.50
C PHE A 100 5.70 -6.91 -4.45
N TYR A 101 6.43 -7.54 -3.54
CA TYR A 101 7.21 -6.89 -2.50
C TYR A 101 8.66 -7.38 -2.56
N GLY A 102 9.59 -6.45 -2.56
CA GLY A 102 11.00 -6.72 -2.74
C GLY A 102 11.90 -5.65 -2.17
N LEU A 103 13.21 -5.82 -2.39
CA LEU A 103 14.23 -4.83 -2.06
C LEU A 103 15.00 -4.46 -3.33
N ALA A 104 15.46 -3.20 -3.42
CA ALA A 104 16.08 -2.63 -4.62
C ALA A 104 17.19 -3.50 -5.19
N ASP A 105 18.09 -3.98 -4.34
CA ASP A 105 19.30 -4.70 -4.75
C ASP A 105 19.15 -6.22 -4.70
N GLN A 106 18.09 -6.72 -4.06
CA GLN A 106 17.88 -8.15 -3.85
C GLN A 106 16.83 -8.76 -4.76
N GLY A 107 15.83 -7.97 -5.20
CA GLY A 107 14.71 -8.45 -5.99
C GLY A 107 13.47 -8.75 -5.15
N TRP A 108 12.49 -9.43 -5.74
CA TRP A 108 11.18 -9.69 -5.17
C TRP A 108 11.21 -10.94 -4.29
N PHE A 109 10.76 -10.84 -3.04
CA PHE A 109 10.79 -11.96 -2.10
C PHE A 109 9.41 -12.55 -1.81
N VAL A 110 8.34 -11.74 -1.89
CA VAL A 110 6.97 -12.20 -1.63
C VAL A 110 5.96 -11.53 -2.57
N THR A 111 4.91 -12.26 -2.89
CA THR A 111 3.74 -11.77 -3.64
C THR A 111 2.49 -12.48 -3.16
N PHE A 112 1.30 -11.91 -3.41
CA PHE A 112 0.05 -12.61 -3.16
C PHE A 112 -0.96 -12.43 -4.31
N HIS A 113 -1.83 -13.42 -4.51
CA HIS A 113 -2.74 -13.49 -5.64
C HIS A 113 -4.10 -14.05 -5.23
N CYS A 114 -5.18 -13.41 -5.71
CA CYS A 114 -6.54 -13.87 -5.45
C CYS A 114 -6.91 -15.06 -6.35
N PHE A 115 -7.37 -16.13 -5.72
CA PHE A 115 -8.09 -17.21 -6.37
C PHE A 115 -9.55 -17.21 -5.89
N GLU A 116 -10.41 -17.96 -6.56
CA GLU A 116 -11.83 -17.97 -6.23
C GLU A 116 -12.09 -18.26 -4.74
N LYS A 117 -11.46 -19.30 -4.20
CA LYS A 117 -11.71 -19.81 -2.86
C LYS A 117 -10.66 -19.46 -1.82
N TYR A 118 -9.52 -18.90 -2.22
CA TYR A 118 -8.40 -18.62 -1.32
C TYR A 118 -7.54 -17.47 -1.84
N LEU A 119 -6.75 -16.92 -0.93
CA LEU A 119 -5.65 -16.03 -1.26
C LEU A 119 -4.34 -16.82 -1.18
N LYS A 120 -3.52 -16.77 -2.21
CA LYS A 120 -2.23 -17.43 -2.24
C LYS A 120 -1.11 -16.44 -1.95
N VAL A 121 -0.36 -16.65 -0.89
CA VAL A 121 0.90 -15.96 -0.63
C VAL A 121 2.04 -16.81 -1.17
N THR A 122 2.95 -16.22 -1.93
CA THR A 122 4.07 -16.89 -2.58
C THR A 122 5.38 -16.35 -2.03
N PHE A 123 6.23 -17.22 -1.51
CA PHE A 123 7.60 -16.94 -1.12
C PHE A 123 8.56 -17.57 -2.14
N PHE A 124 9.33 -16.75 -2.88
CA PHE A 124 10.19 -17.24 -3.97
C PHE A 124 11.32 -18.14 -3.49
N ARG A 125 11.85 -17.91 -2.29
CA ARG A 125 12.84 -18.79 -1.62
C ARG A 125 12.23 -19.54 -0.44
N GLY A 126 10.99 -19.96 -0.58
CA GLY A 126 10.20 -20.54 0.50
C GLY A 126 10.80 -21.82 1.11
N THR A 127 11.56 -22.61 0.35
CA THR A 127 12.24 -23.82 0.88
C THR A 127 13.36 -23.48 1.87
N SER A 128 13.88 -22.25 1.84
CA SER A 128 14.91 -21.77 2.77
C SER A 128 14.35 -21.20 4.06
N LEU A 129 13.03 -20.99 4.14
CA LEU A 129 12.37 -20.44 5.32
C LEU A 129 12.15 -21.49 6.41
N ARG A 130 12.08 -21.05 7.66
CA ARG A 130 11.84 -21.92 8.83
C ARG A 130 10.73 -21.36 9.72
N PRO A 131 9.67 -22.15 9.98
CA PRO A 131 9.33 -23.42 9.31
C PRO A 131 9.10 -23.20 7.81
N VAL A 132 9.21 -24.26 7.01
CA VAL A 132 8.95 -24.19 5.56
C VAL A 132 7.46 -23.94 5.33
N PRO A 133 7.05 -22.96 4.51
CA PRO A 133 5.65 -22.76 4.16
C PRO A 133 5.02 -24.03 3.57
N PRO A 134 3.76 -24.35 3.93
CA PRO A 134 3.21 -25.69 3.82
C PRO A 134 2.94 -26.19 2.40
N VAL A 135 2.67 -25.28 1.45
CA VAL A 135 2.20 -25.67 0.11
C VAL A 135 3.35 -25.68 -0.90
N GLU A 136 3.50 -26.78 -1.60
CA GLU A 136 4.54 -26.96 -2.62
C GLU A 136 4.22 -26.21 -3.92
N SER A 137 5.28 -25.80 -4.60
CA SER A 137 5.24 -25.23 -5.94
C SER A 137 5.87 -26.17 -6.95
N LYS A 138 5.50 -26.00 -8.22
CA LYS A 138 6.22 -26.61 -9.34
C LYS A 138 7.63 -26.03 -9.52
N THR A 139 7.86 -24.81 -9.03
CA THR A 139 9.18 -24.17 -8.99
C THR A 139 9.90 -24.64 -7.72
N PRO A 140 11.09 -25.27 -7.83
CA PRO A 140 11.72 -26.00 -6.72
C PRO A 140 11.92 -25.21 -5.43
N GLU A 141 12.30 -23.91 -5.52
CA GLU A 141 12.62 -23.10 -4.35
C GLU A 141 11.41 -22.33 -3.79
N THR A 142 10.33 -22.29 -4.55
CA THR A 142 9.13 -21.53 -4.21
C THR A 142 8.20 -22.33 -3.31
N ARG A 143 7.60 -21.68 -2.32
CA ARG A 143 6.56 -22.25 -1.45
C ARG A 143 5.39 -21.28 -1.34
N TYR A 144 4.23 -21.84 -1.03
CA TYR A 144 2.99 -21.08 -0.89
C TYR A 144 2.38 -21.25 0.50
N VAL A 145 1.61 -20.23 0.87
CA VAL A 145 0.59 -20.29 1.93
C VAL A 145 -0.75 -19.99 1.27
N HIS A 146 -1.74 -20.84 1.49
CA HIS A 146 -3.12 -20.60 1.10
C HIS A 146 -3.89 -20.13 2.32
N ILE A 147 -4.59 -19.03 2.19
CA ILE A 147 -5.44 -18.43 3.22
C ILE A 147 -6.88 -18.53 2.73
N TYR A 148 -7.74 -19.19 3.48
CA TYR A 148 -9.16 -19.35 3.20
C TYR A 148 -9.99 -18.39 4.05
N GLU A 149 -11.27 -18.24 3.72
CA GLU A 149 -12.17 -17.27 4.36
C GLU A 149 -12.30 -17.46 5.87
N ASP A 150 -12.37 -18.73 6.30
CA ASP A 150 -12.56 -19.09 7.72
C ASP A 150 -11.23 -19.25 8.49
N ASP A 151 -10.09 -19.03 7.82
CA ASP A 151 -8.78 -19.16 8.45
C ASP A 151 -8.49 -17.95 9.36
N THR A 152 -7.90 -18.24 10.52
CA THR A 152 -7.24 -17.21 11.32
C THR A 152 -5.81 -17.01 10.79
N LEU A 153 -5.49 -15.80 10.35
CA LEU A 153 -4.15 -15.46 9.89
C LEU A 153 -3.14 -15.56 11.04
N ASP A 154 -2.19 -16.48 10.93
CA ASP A 154 -1.04 -16.52 11.86
C ASP A 154 -0.06 -15.40 11.48
N GLU A 155 -0.31 -14.22 12.03
CA GLU A 155 0.50 -13.03 11.76
C GLU A 155 1.93 -13.17 12.26
N THR A 156 2.13 -13.83 13.40
CA THR A 156 3.47 -14.07 13.95
C THR A 156 4.31 -14.91 13.02
N GLN A 157 3.74 -15.99 12.51
CA GLN A 157 4.43 -16.84 11.55
C GLN A 157 4.66 -16.14 10.21
N LEU A 158 3.68 -15.35 9.75
CA LEU A 158 3.81 -14.59 8.51
C LEU A 158 4.95 -13.55 8.60
N VAL A 159 5.00 -12.79 9.68
CA VAL A 159 6.08 -11.81 9.96
C VAL A 159 7.44 -12.50 9.95
N ALA A 160 7.56 -13.64 10.64
CA ALA A 160 8.81 -14.41 10.68
C ALA A 160 9.27 -14.88 9.29
N TRP A 161 8.32 -15.29 8.42
CA TRP A 161 8.64 -15.64 7.03
C TRP A 161 9.03 -14.43 6.18
N VAL A 162 8.34 -13.30 6.33
CA VAL A 162 8.65 -12.05 5.61
C VAL A 162 10.04 -11.55 6.00
N GLU A 163 10.38 -11.54 7.28
CA GLU A 163 11.69 -11.15 7.77
C GLU A 163 12.80 -12.02 7.17
N GLN A 164 12.66 -13.35 7.25
CA GLN A 164 13.62 -14.28 6.65
C GLN A 164 13.73 -14.11 5.14
N ALA A 165 12.59 -14.01 4.43
CA ALA A 165 12.55 -13.89 2.99
C ALA A 165 13.22 -12.60 2.48
N SER A 166 13.08 -11.51 3.22
CA SER A 166 13.72 -10.22 2.88
C SER A 166 15.24 -10.24 2.96
N GLN A 167 15.83 -11.23 3.63
CA GLN A 167 17.28 -11.40 3.76
C GLN A 167 17.86 -12.37 2.72
N LEU A 168 17.01 -13.00 1.92
CA LEU A 168 17.42 -13.94 0.88
C LEU A 168 17.42 -13.25 -0.50
N PRO A 169 18.24 -13.76 -1.46
CA PRO A 169 18.15 -13.29 -2.84
C PRO A 169 16.74 -13.47 -3.39
N GLY A 170 16.12 -12.37 -3.81
CA GLY A 170 14.79 -12.36 -4.40
C GLY A 170 14.77 -12.80 -5.86
N GLU A 171 13.56 -12.89 -6.42
CA GLU A 171 13.33 -13.15 -7.83
C GLU A 171 13.57 -11.89 -8.66
N ARG A 172 14.21 -12.02 -9.81
CA ARG A 172 14.39 -10.94 -10.79
C ARG A 172 13.41 -11.17 -11.94
N LEU A 173 12.54 -10.21 -12.19
CA LEU A 173 11.49 -10.25 -13.22
C LEU A 173 11.93 -9.52 -14.49
#